data_2a1d5b3523ba4d43a3448708efdc7192
#
_entry.id   2a1d5b3523ba4d43a3448708efdc7192
#
_cell.length_a   1.000
_cell.length_b   1.000
_cell.length_c   1.000
_cell.angle_alpha   90.00
_cell.angle_beta   90.00
_cell.angle_gamma   90.00
#
_symmetry.space_group_name_H-M   'P 1'
#
loop_
_entity.id
_entity.type
_entity.pdbx_description
1 polymer ?
#
loop_
_entity_poly.entity_id
_entity_poly.type
_entity_poly.pdbx_seq_one_letter_code
_entity_poly.pdbx_strand_id
1 'polypeptide(L)'
;MDLRKYLFSGVILQGVGLSLYAQTGKPNIVVIMTDQQRADLCGREGFPMEITPYVDELAHQNAWFDKAYTVMPASSPARCSMFTGRFPSATHVRTNHNVRDVHYAKDLVTVLKENHYKTALVGKNHGYLSSKDMDFWSEYSHWGKNKPVTEGERAVSEFFKESVGQCLEPSPIPVKDQQPARIVDEAIEWIDSQKDNPFFVWVSFPEPHNPYQVCEPYYSMFAPDKLPPVKTSRQDALRKGEKYQILAELEDASCPDLEKDIPRLRGNYMGMIRLIDDQIKRLIEDLKEKGLFEKTIIVVLSDHGDYCGEYGLIRKGAGLSESLTRIPMVWAGYQIKKQAKAIDCLLYTSPSPRDVEESR
;
A
#
# COMPACT_ATOMS: atom_id res chain seq x y z
N MET A 1 -47.49 11.55 67.24
CA MET A 1 -47.87 11.05 65.90
C MET A 1 -46.62 10.55 65.23
N ASP A 2 -46.54 9.30 65.01
CA ASP A 2 -45.33 8.45 64.97
C ASP A 2 -44.74 8.37 63.55
N LEU A 3 -43.48 8.80 63.39
CA LEU A 3 -42.73 8.85 62.15
C LEU A 3 -41.78 7.62 62.02
N ARG A 4 -42.39 6.39 62.11
CA ARG A 4 -41.58 5.17 61.95
C ARG A 4 -42.38 4.10 61.19
N LYS A 5 -42.42 4.18 59.88
CA LYS A 5 -42.77 3.03 59.00
C LYS A 5 -42.50 3.37 57.55
N TYR A 6 -41.27 3.40 57.14
CA TYR A 6 -40.85 3.02 55.77
C TYR A 6 -39.42 2.48 55.83
N LEU A 7 -39.34 1.23 56.21
CA LEU A 7 -38.13 0.43 56.12
C LEU A 7 -38.10 -0.25 54.75
N PHE A 8 -37.08 0.03 54.00
CA PHE A 8 -36.29 -0.86 53.14
C PHE A 8 -37.02 -1.88 52.29
N SER A 9 -37.11 -1.58 50.97
CA SER A 9 -36.98 -2.55 49.89
C SER A 9 -35.66 -2.23 49.14
N GLY A 10 -34.62 -2.94 49.52
CA GLY A 10 -33.32 -2.87 48.85
C GLY A 10 -33.41 -3.59 47.52
N VAL A 11 -33.45 -2.82 46.43
CA VAL A 11 -33.10 -3.32 45.11
C VAL A 11 -31.60 -3.34 45.00
N ILE A 12 -31.03 -4.54 45.09
CA ILE A 12 -29.61 -4.76 44.72
C ILE A 12 -29.55 -4.59 43.21
N LEU A 13 -29.22 -3.42 42.72
CA LEU A 13 -28.69 -3.21 41.39
C LEU A 13 -27.30 -3.86 41.38
N GLN A 14 -27.25 -5.10 40.91
CA GLN A 14 -25.98 -5.66 40.39
C GLN A 14 -25.55 -4.76 39.23
N GLY A 15 -24.67 -3.81 39.53
CA GLY A 15 -23.96 -3.07 38.54
C GLY A 15 -23.09 -4.03 37.73
N VAL A 16 -23.58 -4.39 36.54
CA VAL A 16 -22.71 -4.92 35.48
C VAL A 16 -21.74 -3.79 35.20
N GLY A 17 -20.60 -3.84 35.86
CA GLY A 17 -19.47 -3.00 35.54
C GLY A 17 -19.00 -3.36 34.14
N LEU A 18 -19.53 -2.67 33.13
CA LEU A 18 -18.86 -2.52 31.86
C LEU A 18 -17.54 -1.80 32.16
N SER A 19 -16.52 -2.58 32.49
CA SER A 19 -15.14 -2.12 32.44
C SER A 19 -14.87 -1.73 31.00
N LEU A 20 -15.11 -0.46 30.69
CA LEU A 20 -14.46 0.21 29.59
C LEU A 20 -12.96 0.21 29.96
N TYR A 21 -12.29 -0.89 29.61
CA TYR A 21 -10.83 -0.88 29.53
C TYR A 21 -10.48 0.15 28.45
N ALA A 22 -10.33 1.39 28.87
CA ALA A 22 -9.52 2.32 28.11
C ALA A 22 -8.14 1.66 27.99
N GLN A 23 -7.82 1.18 26.82
CA GLN A 23 -6.53 0.58 26.54
C GLN A 23 -5.49 1.68 26.69
N THR A 24 -4.80 1.70 27.84
CA THR A 24 -3.85 2.75 28.25
C THR A 24 -2.50 2.61 27.55
N GLY A 25 -2.36 1.67 26.62
CA GLY A 25 -1.13 1.41 25.88
C GLY A 25 -1.10 2.14 24.52
N LYS A 26 0.11 2.40 24.04
CA LYS A 26 0.33 2.90 22.67
C LYS A 26 -0.13 1.84 21.67
N PRO A 27 -0.91 2.19 20.62
CA PRO A 27 -1.29 1.22 19.59
C PRO A 27 -0.07 0.79 18.77
N ASN A 28 -0.08 -0.44 18.29
CA ASN A 28 0.83 -0.84 17.20
C ASN A 28 0.44 -0.14 15.92
N ILE A 29 1.36 -0.07 14.96
CA ILE A 29 1.11 0.56 13.66
C ILE A 29 1.63 -0.37 12.55
N VAL A 30 0.75 -0.75 11.64
CA VAL A 30 1.07 -1.53 10.44
C VAL A 30 0.71 -0.69 9.22
N VAL A 31 1.71 -0.29 8.45
CA VAL A 31 1.52 0.38 7.17
C VAL A 31 1.77 -0.63 6.07
N ILE A 32 0.74 -0.97 5.31
CA ILE A 32 0.76 -1.88 4.18
C ILE A 32 0.74 -1.03 2.91
N MET A 33 1.84 -1.04 2.18
CA MET A 33 2.00 -0.21 0.99
C MET A 33 2.24 -1.07 -0.24
N THR A 34 1.49 -0.81 -1.30
CA THR A 34 1.77 -1.34 -2.64
C THR A 34 2.54 -0.31 -3.47
N ASP A 35 3.28 -0.75 -4.47
CA ASP A 35 3.93 0.13 -5.44
C ASP A 35 3.12 0.18 -6.73
N GLN A 36 2.68 1.37 -7.10
CA GLN A 36 2.06 1.61 -8.40
C GLN A 36 0.61 1.06 -8.53
N GLN A 37 -0.15 0.93 -7.43
CA GLN A 37 -1.53 0.44 -7.48
C GLN A 37 -2.54 1.58 -7.71
N ARG A 38 -3.38 1.43 -8.74
CA ARG A 38 -4.51 2.31 -9.04
C ARG A 38 -5.62 2.18 -8.00
N ALA A 39 -6.27 3.29 -7.69
CA ALA A 39 -7.41 3.33 -6.76
C ALA A 39 -8.69 2.71 -7.36
N ASP A 40 -8.94 2.94 -8.65
CA ASP A 40 -10.22 2.62 -9.30
C ASP A 40 -10.38 1.16 -9.74
N LEU A 41 -9.36 0.32 -9.56
CA LEU A 41 -9.41 -1.11 -9.86
C LEU A 41 -9.79 -1.94 -8.63
N CYS A 42 -10.96 -1.67 -8.05
CA CYS A 42 -11.50 -2.38 -6.90
C CYS A 42 -13.03 -2.32 -6.87
N GLY A 43 -13.66 -3.30 -6.21
CA GLY A 43 -15.12 -3.43 -6.17
C GLY A 43 -15.82 -2.25 -5.48
N ARG A 44 -15.22 -1.69 -4.41
CA ARG A 44 -15.77 -0.52 -3.70
C ARG A 44 -15.85 0.75 -4.56
N GLU A 45 -15.07 0.82 -5.64
CA GLU A 45 -15.09 1.88 -6.65
C GLU A 45 -15.98 1.54 -7.86
N GLY A 46 -16.68 0.40 -7.81
CA GLY A 46 -17.57 -0.06 -8.87
C GLY A 46 -16.87 -0.77 -10.03
N PHE A 47 -15.61 -1.20 -9.88
CA PHE A 47 -14.96 -2.02 -10.89
C PHE A 47 -15.64 -3.40 -10.96
N PRO A 48 -16.00 -3.91 -12.17
CA PRO A 48 -16.87 -5.09 -12.31
C PRO A 48 -16.17 -6.44 -12.11
N MET A 49 -14.99 -6.46 -11.50
CA MET A 49 -14.24 -7.69 -11.20
C MET A 49 -13.73 -7.66 -9.75
N GLU A 50 -13.70 -8.82 -9.12
CA GLU A 50 -13.21 -8.98 -7.74
C GLU A 50 -11.68 -8.99 -7.67
N ILE A 51 -11.07 -7.80 -7.73
CA ILE A 51 -9.61 -7.65 -7.68
C ILE A 51 -9.12 -7.56 -6.23
N THR A 52 -9.82 -6.84 -5.37
CA THR A 52 -9.44 -6.63 -3.95
C THR A 52 -10.58 -6.99 -2.98
N PRO A 53 -11.15 -8.23 -3.05
CA PRO A 53 -12.34 -8.55 -2.26
C PRO A 53 -12.12 -8.42 -0.75
N TYR A 54 -10.94 -8.75 -0.23
CA TYR A 54 -10.66 -8.64 1.20
C TYR A 54 -10.45 -7.19 1.65
N VAL A 55 -9.68 -6.41 0.91
CA VAL A 55 -9.47 -4.98 1.21
C VAL A 55 -10.78 -4.21 1.04
N ASP A 56 -11.65 -4.58 0.11
CA ASP A 56 -12.99 -4.00 -0.04
C ASP A 56 -13.88 -4.32 1.17
N GLU A 57 -13.87 -5.56 1.66
CA GLU A 57 -14.57 -5.94 2.89
C GLU A 57 -14.02 -5.17 4.09
N LEU A 58 -12.70 -5.10 4.23
CA LEU A 58 -12.04 -4.35 5.29
C LEU A 58 -12.44 -2.87 5.28
N ALA A 59 -12.50 -2.26 4.09
CA ALA A 59 -12.93 -0.88 3.89
C ALA A 59 -14.38 -0.66 4.34
N HIS A 60 -15.30 -1.56 3.98
CA HIS A 60 -16.70 -1.50 4.38
C HIS A 60 -16.94 -1.73 5.88
N GLN A 61 -16.03 -2.43 6.53
CA GLN A 61 -16.10 -2.66 7.99
C GLN A 61 -15.43 -1.55 8.81
N ASN A 62 -14.60 -0.72 8.20
CA ASN A 62 -13.78 0.30 8.87
C ASN A 62 -13.90 1.68 8.17
N ALA A 63 -12.79 2.32 7.83
CA ALA A 63 -12.76 3.63 7.17
C ALA A 63 -11.96 3.56 5.86
N TRP A 64 -12.45 4.22 4.82
CA TRP A 64 -11.77 4.30 3.53
C TRP A 64 -12.00 5.65 2.86
N PHE A 65 -11.10 6.00 1.92
CA PHE A 65 -11.10 7.28 1.24
C PHE A 65 -11.25 7.05 -0.27
N ASP A 66 -12.20 7.73 -0.90
CA ASP A 66 -12.42 7.67 -2.35
C ASP A 66 -11.54 8.66 -3.12
N LYS A 67 -11.05 9.70 -2.46
CA LYS A 67 -10.22 10.77 -3.02
C LYS A 67 -8.90 10.94 -2.27
N ALA A 68 -8.17 9.84 -2.07
CA ALA A 68 -6.81 9.91 -1.57
C ALA A 68 -5.83 10.11 -2.74
N TYR A 69 -4.95 11.09 -2.63
CA TYR A 69 -4.01 11.45 -3.69
C TYR A 69 -2.57 11.45 -3.21
N THR A 70 -1.68 10.91 -4.04
CA THR A 70 -0.24 11.08 -3.86
C THR A 70 0.20 12.47 -4.32
N VAL A 71 1.22 13.00 -3.68
CA VAL A 71 1.79 14.32 -4.02
C VAL A 71 2.58 14.32 -5.32
N MET A 72 3.06 13.15 -5.75
CA MET A 72 3.84 12.95 -6.94
C MET A 72 3.73 11.48 -7.40
N PRO A 73 3.37 11.19 -8.66
CA PRO A 73 3.27 9.82 -9.15
C PRO A 73 4.67 9.24 -9.50
N ALA A 74 5.56 9.24 -8.53
CA ALA A 74 6.90 8.64 -8.60
C ALA A 74 7.27 8.13 -7.20
N SER A 75 7.84 6.92 -7.13
CA SER A 75 7.99 6.19 -5.88
C SER A 75 8.83 6.92 -4.83
N SER A 76 10.03 7.39 -5.17
CA SER A 76 10.91 8.04 -4.17
C SER A 76 10.34 9.36 -3.65
N PRO A 77 9.84 10.30 -4.47
CA PRO A 77 9.17 11.50 -3.98
C PRO A 77 7.95 11.21 -3.10
N ALA A 78 7.08 10.27 -3.51
CA ALA A 78 5.90 9.90 -2.74
C ALA A 78 6.27 9.32 -1.36
N ARG A 79 7.20 8.36 -1.32
CA ARG A 79 7.67 7.70 -0.09
C ARG A 79 8.38 8.68 0.84
N CYS A 80 9.25 9.55 0.31
CA CYS A 80 9.87 10.60 1.12
C CYS A 80 8.83 11.57 1.71
N SER A 81 7.82 11.94 0.94
CA SER A 81 6.73 12.80 1.41
C SER A 81 5.89 12.12 2.49
N MET A 82 5.63 10.82 2.38
CA MET A 82 4.90 10.07 3.39
C MET A 82 5.63 10.10 4.75
N PHE A 83 6.92 9.79 4.76
CA PHE A 83 7.67 9.71 6.03
C PHE A 83 7.98 11.07 6.64
N THR A 84 8.11 12.11 5.83
CA THR A 84 8.43 13.46 6.30
C THR A 84 7.21 14.35 6.53
N GLY A 85 6.04 14.00 5.98
CA GLY A 85 4.85 14.87 5.96
C GLY A 85 5.03 16.12 5.09
N ARG A 86 5.98 16.15 4.15
CA ARG A 86 6.36 17.33 3.37
C ARG A 86 6.20 17.10 1.87
N PHE A 87 5.88 18.16 1.13
CA PHE A 87 5.83 18.11 -0.34
C PHE A 87 7.22 17.94 -0.98
N PRO A 88 7.32 17.41 -2.21
CA PRO A 88 8.58 17.28 -2.94
C PRO A 88 9.34 18.60 -3.13
N SER A 89 8.66 19.75 -3.11
CA SER A 89 9.30 21.07 -3.12
C SER A 89 10.11 21.35 -1.85
N ALA A 90 9.62 20.88 -0.69
CA ALA A 90 10.27 21.04 0.61
C ALA A 90 11.26 19.90 0.92
N THR A 91 10.98 18.67 0.46
CA THR A 91 11.92 17.56 0.61
C THR A 91 13.09 17.62 -0.38
N HIS A 92 12.95 18.39 -1.46
CA HIS A 92 13.86 18.43 -2.60
C HIS A 92 13.99 17.11 -3.38
N VAL A 93 13.27 16.05 -3.00
CA VAL A 93 13.20 14.80 -3.74
C VAL A 93 12.10 14.90 -4.80
N ARG A 94 12.48 15.20 -6.03
CA ARG A 94 11.56 15.42 -7.15
C ARG A 94 11.57 14.30 -8.19
N THR A 95 12.54 13.39 -8.10
CA THR A 95 12.71 12.25 -9.00
C THR A 95 13.17 11.03 -8.21
N ASN A 96 13.20 9.86 -8.84
CA ASN A 96 13.76 8.64 -8.24
C ASN A 96 15.30 8.65 -8.16
N HIS A 97 15.98 9.68 -8.69
CA HIS A 97 17.41 9.70 -8.82
C HIS A 97 18.13 10.54 -7.75
N ASN A 98 17.43 11.45 -7.08
CA ASN A 98 18.05 12.39 -6.14
C ASN A 98 17.72 12.12 -4.65
N VAL A 99 17.35 10.89 -4.32
CA VAL A 99 16.93 10.50 -2.97
C VAL A 99 18.11 10.30 -2.00
N ARG A 100 19.31 10.01 -2.51
CA ARG A 100 20.47 9.62 -1.70
C ARG A 100 21.11 10.77 -0.91
N ASP A 101 20.92 11.99 -1.37
CA ASP A 101 21.56 13.19 -0.82
C ASP A 101 20.68 13.90 0.22
N VAL A 102 19.60 13.26 0.63
CA VAL A 102 18.57 13.88 1.48
C VAL A 102 18.63 13.32 2.88
N HIS A 103 18.76 14.22 3.86
CA HIS A 103 18.73 13.90 5.27
C HIS A 103 17.71 14.78 5.97
N TYR A 104 16.87 14.17 6.81
CA TYR A 104 15.88 14.87 7.61
C TYR A 104 16.17 14.71 9.08
N ALA A 105 16.22 15.84 9.81
CA ALA A 105 16.41 15.82 11.24
C ALA A 105 15.25 15.16 12.00
N LYS A 106 14.06 15.18 11.41
CA LYS A 106 12.84 14.60 12.00
C LYS A 106 11.90 14.06 10.93
N ASP A 107 11.48 12.83 11.11
CA ASP A 107 10.52 12.12 10.26
C ASP A 107 9.66 11.16 11.11
N LEU A 108 8.73 10.45 10.46
CA LEU A 108 7.85 9.51 11.15
C LEU A 108 8.63 8.45 11.94
N VAL A 109 9.69 7.87 11.34
CA VAL A 109 10.48 6.80 11.98
C VAL A 109 11.20 7.33 13.22
N THR A 110 11.85 8.51 13.10
CA THR A 110 12.52 9.18 14.20
C THR A 110 11.54 9.46 15.35
N VAL A 111 10.36 10.01 15.04
CA VAL A 111 9.33 10.29 16.06
C VAL A 111 8.86 9.00 16.76
N LEU A 112 8.66 7.92 16.00
CA LEU A 112 8.26 6.64 16.57
C LEU A 112 9.33 6.05 17.49
N LYS A 113 10.60 6.10 17.10
CA LYS A 113 11.73 5.65 17.94
C LYS A 113 11.88 6.50 19.22
N GLU A 114 11.76 7.82 19.12
CA GLU A 114 11.72 8.73 20.29
C GLU A 114 10.58 8.36 21.24
N ASN A 115 9.50 7.78 20.73
CA ASN A 115 8.38 7.27 21.49
C ASN A 115 8.48 5.76 21.82
N HIS A 116 9.66 5.17 21.76
CA HIS A 116 9.95 3.79 22.15
C HIS A 116 9.23 2.72 21.34
N TYR A 117 8.87 3.00 20.09
CA TYR A 117 8.39 1.97 19.16
C TYR A 117 9.57 1.14 18.64
N LYS A 118 9.37 -0.15 18.52
CA LYS A 118 10.22 -1.01 17.69
C LYS A 118 9.82 -0.81 16.23
N THR A 119 10.79 -0.62 15.34
CA THR A 119 10.53 -0.21 13.96
C THR A 119 11.08 -1.22 12.95
N ALA A 120 10.30 -1.53 11.92
CA ALA A 120 10.71 -2.46 10.86
C ALA A 120 10.32 -2.01 9.47
N LEU A 121 11.17 -2.35 8.49
CA LEU A 121 10.84 -2.47 7.09
C LEU A 121 10.89 -3.94 6.68
N VAL A 122 9.81 -4.40 6.05
CA VAL A 122 9.78 -5.66 5.30
C VAL A 122 9.25 -5.35 3.91
N GLY A 123 10.11 -5.43 2.91
CA GLY A 123 9.74 -5.11 1.53
C GLY A 123 10.53 -3.95 0.92
N LYS A 124 9.92 -3.24 -0.02
CA LYS A 124 10.57 -2.19 -0.82
C LYS A 124 10.72 -0.88 -0.04
N ASN A 125 11.95 -0.38 0.06
CA ASN A 125 12.24 0.97 0.57
C ASN A 125 12.03 2.04 -0.54
N HIS A 126 12.91 2.10 -1.48
CA HIS A 126 12.94 3.10 -2.56
C HIS A 126 12.77 4.55 -2.08
N GLY A 127 13.12 4.83 -0.83
CA GLY A 127 13.14 6.14 -0.19
C GLY A 127 14.54 6.49 0.33
N TYR A 128 14.61 7.48 1.22
CA TYR A 128 15.87 7.94 1.84
C TYR A 128 16.29 7.13 3.07
N LEU A 129 15.38 6.34 3.64
CA LEU A 129 15.67 5.52 4.81
C LEU A 129 16.69 4.42 4.49
N SER A 130 17.40 3.99 5.51
CA SER A 130 18.40 2.94 5.44
C SER A 130 18.25 1.93 6.58
N SER A 131 18.99 0.85 6.53
CA SER A 131 19.00 -0.17 7.59
C SER A 131 19.48 0.34 8.95
N LYS A 132 20.06 1.55 9.03
CA LYS A 132 20.46 2.19 10.28
C LYS A 132 19.30 2.93 10.97
N ASP A 133 18.25 3.24 10.23
CA ASP A 133 17.15 4.04 10.72
C ASP A 133 16.08 3.20 11.44
N MET A 134 16.01 1.89 11.17
CA MET A 134 15.03 0.97 11.76
C MET A 134 15.71 -0.18 12.55
N ASP A 135 14.96 -0.78 13.50
CA ASP A 135 15.46 -1.90 14.30
C ASP A 135 15.53 -3.21 13.50
N PHE A 136 14.68 -3.39 12.50
CA PHE A 136 14.69 -4.52 11.57
C PHE A 136 14.56 -4.05 10.13
N TRP A 137 15.31 -4.71 9.23
CA TRP A 137 15.37 -4.33 7.82
C TRP A 137 15.51 -5.54 6.93
N SER A 138 14.43 -5.87 6.21
CA SER A 138 14.44 -6.89 5.15
C SER A 138 13.98 -6.25 3.84
N GLU A 139 14.94 -5.90 2.99
CA GLU A 139 14.68 -5.11 1.79
C GLU A 139 14.51 -5.97 0.54
N TYR A 140 13.42 -5.68 -0.16
CA TYR A 140 13.07 -6.20 -1.47
C TYR A 140 13.10 -5.09 -2.52
N SER A 141 13.25 -5.47 -3.77
CA SER A 141 13.20 -4.57 -4.92
C SER A 141 12.33 -5.20 -6.02
N HIS A 142 12.20 -4.53 -7.16
CA HIS A 142 11.55 -5.12 -8.34
C HIS A 142 12.27 -6.37 -8.90
N TRP A 143 13.49 -6.63 -8.42
CA TRP A 143 14.36 -7.71 -8.87
C TRP A 143 14.52 -8.83 -7.84
N GLY A 144 13.61 -8.90 -6.87
CA GLY A 144 13.68 -9.85 -5.78
C GLY A 144 14.23 -9.24 -4.49
N LYS A 145 14.52 -10.10 -3.53
CA LYS A 145 15.12 -9.72 -2.24
C LYS A 145 16.58 -9.30 -2.44
N ASN A 146 16.98 -8.19 -1.83
CA ASN A 146 18.33 -7.63 -2.01
C ASN A 146 19.45 -8.60 -1.55
N LYS A 147 19.17 -9.45 -0.55
CA LYS A 147 20.06 -10.49 -0.07
C LYS A 147 19.30 -11.81 0.05
N PRO A 148 19.12 -12.55 -1.06
CA PRO A 148 18.36 -13.79 -1.04
C PRO A 148 19.12 -14.88 -0.27
N VAL A 149 18.44 -15.54 0.66
CA VAL A 149 19.01 -16.61 1.50
C VAL A 149 18.41 -17.99 1.18
N THR A 150 17.15 -18.03 0.75
CA THR A 150 16.45 -19.26 0.39
C THR A 150 16.59 -19.59 -1.10
N GLU A 151 16.33 -20.83 -1.49
CA GLU A 151 16.29 -21.24 -2.89
C GLU A 151 15.18 -20.52 -3.67
N GLY A 152 13.99 -20.39 -3.07
CA GLY A 152 12.88 -19.65 -3.67
C GLY A 152 13.21 -18.18 -3.92
N GLU A 153 13.85 -17.48 -2.97
CA GLU A 153 14.29 -16.08 -3.15
C GLU A 153 15.33 -15.95 -4.27
N ARG A 154 16.24 -16.91 -4.40
CA ARG A 154 17.20 -16.93 -5.51
C ARG A 154 16.52 -17.17 -6.86
N ALA A 155 15.58 -18.12 -6.92
CA ALA A 155 14.81 -18.41 -8.14
C ALA A 155 14.02 -17.18 -8.61
N VAL A 156 13.40 -16.44 -7.70
CA VAL A 156 12.73 -15.15 -7.99
C VAL A 156 13.71 -14.14 -8.57
N SER A 157 14.88 -13.98 -7.96
CA SER A 157 15.90 -13.02 -8.44
C SER A 157 16.46 -13.38 -9.82
N GLU A 158 16.62 -14.67 -10.11
CA GLU A 158 17.05 -15.15 -11.42
C GLU A 158 15.97 -14.93 -12.47
N PHE A 159 14.72 -15.29 -12.18
CA PHE A 159 13.59 -15.05 -13.05
C PHE A 159 13.49 -13.58 -13.47
N PHE A 160 13.62 -12.65 -12.53
CA PHE A 160 13.58 -11.22 -12.84
C PHE A 160 14.78 -10.71 -13.65
N LYS A 161 15.96 -11.33 -13.53
CA LYS A 161 17.12 -10.98 -14.38
C LYS A 161 16.89 -11.35 -15.84
N GLU A 162 16.18 -12.44 -16.08
CA GLU A 162 15.85 -12.94 -17.41
C GLU A 162 14.64 -12.23 -18.02
N SER A 163 13.76 -11.69 -17.16
CA SER A 163 12.52 -11.03 -17.56
C SER A 163 12.77 -9.57 -17.91
N VAL A 164 12.85 -9.25 -19.19
CA VAL A 164 13.09 -7.88 -19.67
C VAL A 164 11.77 -7.09 -19.70
N GLY A 165 11.40 -6.50 -18.58
CA GLY A 165 10.38 -5.42 -18.51
C GLY A 165 8.91 -5.84 -18.58
N GLN A 166 8.54 -6.93 -19.23
CA GLN A 166 7.18 -7.43 -19.37
C GLN A 166 7.15 -8.96 -19.41
N CYS A 167 6.20 -9.57 -18.70
CA CYS A 167 5.97 -11.00 -18.73
C CYS A 167 4.58 -11.25 -19.27
N LEU A 168 4.48 -11.93 -20.43
CA LEU A 168 3.21 -12.28 -21.05
C LEU A 168 2.71 -13.66 -20.62
N GLU A 169 3.63 -14.55 -20.24
CA GLU A 169 3.36 -15.90 -19.76
C GLU A 169 3.23 -15.93 -18.23
N PRO A 170 2.56 -16.95 -17.67
CA PRO A 170 2.48 -17.09 -16.23
C PRO A 170 3.86 -17.30 -15.61
N SER A 171 4.14 -16.65 -14.49
CA SER A 171 5.35 -16.85 -13.73
C SER A 171 5.47 -18.30 -13.27
N PRO A 172 6.63 -18.97 -13.46
CA PRO A 172 6.85 -20.32 -12.97
C PRO A 172 7.04 -20.37 -11.44
N ILE A 173 7.22 -19.23 -10.80
CA ILE A 173 7.45 -19.12 -9.35
C ILE A 173 6.14 -19.41 -8.61
N PRO A 174 6.07 -20.40 -7.71
CA PRO A 174 4.85 -20.73 -6.98
C PRO A 174 4.46 -19.62 -6.00
N VAL A 175 3.18 -19.52 -5.66
CA VAL A 175 2.60 -18.46 -4.78
C VAL A 175 3.41 -18.27 -3.51
N LYS A 176 3.81 -19.37 -2.84
CA LYS A 176 4.57 -19.32 -1.57
C LYS A 176 5.94 -18.63 -1.67
N ASP A 177 6.53 -18.61 -2.87
CA ASP A 177 7.84 -18.01 -3.14
C ASP A 177 7.73 -16.65 -3.84
N GLN A 178 6.52 -16.23 -4.25
CA GLN A 178 6.28 -14.86 -4.74
C GLN A 178 6.61 -13.83 -3.67
N GLN A 179 7.14 -12.68 -4.08
CA GLN A 179 7.57 -11.63 -3.15
C GLN A 179 6.47 -11.22 -2.15
N PRO A 180 5.19 -11.01 -2.56
CA PRO A 180 4.14 -10.66 -1.60
C PRO A 180 3.96 -11.71 -0.49
N ALA A 181 4.04 -13.01 -0.81
CA ALA A 181 3.92 -14.08 0.19
C ALA A 181 5.10 -14.06 1.16
N ARG A 182 6.32 -13.94 0.66
CA ARG A 182 7.55 -13.90 1.46
C ARG A 182 7.61 -12.69 2.38
N ILE A 183 7.20 -11.53 1.87
CA ILE A 183 7.13 -10.28 2.66
C ILE A 183 6.16 -10.44 3.83
N VAL A 184 5.01 -11.06 3.61
CA VAL A 184 4.03 -11.29 4.68
C VAL A 184 4.53 -12.32 5.69
N ASP A 185 5.17 -13.40 5.25
CA ASP A 185 5.77 -14.39 6.16
C ASP A 185 6.79 -13.73 7.11
N GLU A 186 7.70 -12.92 6.57
CA GLU A 186 8.71 -12.21 7.37
C GLU A 186 8.10 -11.12 8.26
N ALA A 187 7.05 -10.45 7.81
CA ALA A 187 6.35 -9.45 8.63
C ALA A 187 5.66 -10.11 9.84
N ILE A 188 4.99 -11.24 9.64
CA ILE A 188 4.36 -12.03 10.72
C ILE A 188 5.42 -12.51 11.71
N GLU A 189 6.50 -13.11 11.22
CA GLU A 189 7.61 -13.59 12.07
C GLU A 189 8.20 -12.46 12.91
N TRP A 190 8.43 -11.30 12.30
CA TRP A 190 8.95 -10.15 13.02
C TRP A 190 7.95 -9.62 14.07
N ILE A 191 6.67 -9.49 13.73
CA ILE A 191 5.61 -9.06 14.65
C ILE A 191 5.56 -9.98 15.87
N ASP A 192 5.63 -11.29 15.67
CA ASP A 192 5.62 -12.30 16.74
C ASP A 192 6.78 -12.12 17.73
N SER A 193 7.92 -11.66 17.24
CA SER A 193 9.09 -11.41 18.07
C SER A 193 8.95 -10.18 19.00
N GLN A 194 7.96 -9.29 18.77
CA GLN A 194 7.86 -8.02 19.52
C GLN A 194 7.27 -8.16 20.92
N LYS A 195 6.51 -9.23 21.20
CA LYS A 195 5.85 -9.47 22.51
C LYS A 195 4.99 -8.26 22.93
N ASP A 196 5.38 -7.60 24.02
CA ASP A 196 4.64 -6.47 24.61
C ASP A 196 5.14 -5.08 24.16
N ASN A 197 6.15 -5.02 23.29
CA ASN A 197 6.63 -3.73 22.79
C ASN A 197 5.67 -3.14 21.76
N PRO A 198 5.33 -1.85 21.83
CA PRO A 198 4.64 -1.19 20.74
C PRO A 198 5.55 -1.18 19.52
N PHE A 199 4.97 -1.49 18.36
CA PHE A 199 5.74 -1.61 17.12
C PHE A 199 5.14 -0.82 15.96
N PHE A 200 6.01 -0.46 15.05
CA PHE A 200 5.71 0.04 13.72
C PHE A 200 6.34 -0.88 12.70
N VAL A 201 5.56 -1.41 11.79
CA VAL A 201 6.07 -2.15 10.63
C VAL A 201 5.55 -1.55 9.33
N TRP A 202 6.49 -1.29 8.43
CA TRP A 202 6.20 -0.92 7.06
C TRP A 202 6.33 -2.16 6.18
N VAL A 203 5.18 -2.76 5.83
CA VAL A 203 5.05 -3.87 4.89
C VAL A 203 4.88 -3.27 3.50
N SER A 204 5.91 -3.34 2.68
CA SER A 204 5.98 -2.61 1.42
C SER A 204 6.20 -3.55 0.24
N PHE A 205 5.11 -3.83 -0.50
CA PHE A 205 5.17 -4.68 -1.68
C PHE A 205 5.80 -3.94 -2.87
N PRO A 206 6.74 -4.57 -3.59
CA PRO A 206 7.21 -4.05 -4.88
C PRO A 206 6.14 -4.11 -5.97
N GLU A 207 5.18 -5.02 -5.87
CA GLU A 207 4.06 -5.19 -6.79
C GLU A 207 2.91 -4.20 -6.48
N PRO A 208 2.04 -3.92 -7.45
CA PRO A 208 1.96 -4.40 -8.82
C PRO A 208 2.84 -3.64 -9.84
N HIS A 209 3.95 -3.04 -9.44
CA HIS A 209 4.91 -2.43 -10.35
C HIS A 209 5.43 -3.45 -11.38
N ASN A 210 5.73 -3.00 -12.59
CA ASN A 210 6.37 -3.86 -13.59
C ASN A 210 7.74 -4.44 -13.11
N PRO A 211 8.17 -5.61 -13.64
CA PRO A 211 7.52 -6.38 -14.71
C PRO A 211 6.17 -6.95 -14.28
N TYR A 212 5.17 -6.85 -15.16
CA TYR A 212 3.82 -7.34 -14.84
C TYR A 212 3.80 -8.87 -14.92
N GLN A 213 4.30 -9.51 -13.87
CA GLN A 213 4.38 -10.95 -13.78
C GLN A 213 3.47 -11.49 -12.68
N VAL A 214 2.78 -12.57 -12.92
CA VAL A 214 1.96 -13.25 -11.92
C VAL A 214 1.89 -14.75 -12.23
N CYS A 215 1.84 -15.56 -11.19
CA CYS A 215 1.70 -17.01 -11.29
C CYS A 215 0.22 -17.44 -11.34
N GLU A 216 0.00 -18.72 -11.63
CA GLU A 216 -1.31 -19.33 -11.43
C GLU A 216 -1.65 -19.41 -9.92
N PRO A 217 -2.95 -19.31 -9.53
CA PRO A 217 -4.14 -19.16 -10.41
C PRO A 217 -4.43 -17.73 -10.87
N TYR A 218 -3.71 -16.74 -10.39
CA TYR A 218 -3.98 -15.30 -10.61
C TYR A 218 -3.81 -14.88 -12.07
N TYR A 219 -2.95 -15.57 -12.83
CA TYR A 219 -2.77 -15.33 -14.27
C TYR A 219 -4.04 -15.66 -15.07
N SER A 220 -4.64 -16.83 -14.85
CA SER A 220 -5.86 -17.26 -15.54
C SER A 220 -7.12 -16.56 -15.02
N MET A 221 -7.08 -16.04 -13.79
CA MET A 221 -8.23 -15.36 -13.17
C MET A 221 -8.66 -14.11 -13.94
N PHE A 222 -7.70 -13.41 -14.56
CA PHE A 222 -7.92 -12.17 -15.31
C PHE A 222 -7.55 -12.34 -16.77
N ALA A 223 -8.28 -13.22 -17.48
CA ALA A 223 -8.07 -13.48 -18.90
C ALA A 223 -8.36 -12.22 -19.74
N PRO A 224 -7.53 -11.91 -20.75
CA PRO A 224 -7.62 -10.68 -21.56
C PRO A 224 -8.99 -10.41 -22.19
N ASP A 225 -9.66 -11.46 -22.65
CA ASP A 225 -10.98 -11.41 -23.29
C ASP A 225 -12.14 -11.10 -22.34
N LYS A 226 -11.92 -11.21 -21.04
CA LYS A 226 -12.90 -10.93 -19.98
C LYS A 226 -12.73 -9.56 -19.33
N LEU A 227 -11.65 -8.85 -19.66
CA LEU A 227 -11.36 -7.56 -19.02
C LEU A 227 -12.28 -6.46 -19.56
N PRO A 228 -12.80 -5.57 -18.70
CA PRO A 228 -13.51 -4.39 -19.15
C PRO A 228 -12.59 -3.52 -20.00
N PRO A 229 -13.13 -2.79 -21.00
CA PRO A 229 -12.33 -1.92 -21.84
C PRO A 229 -11.67 -0.80 -21.02
N VAL A 230 -10.57 -0.25 -21.52
CA VAL A 230 -10.01 1.01 -21.04
C VAL A 230 -10.93 2.17 -21.38
N LYS A 231 -10.90 3.22 -20.56
CA LYS A 231 -11.76 4.41 -20.73
C LYS A 231 -11.19 5.40 -21.75
N THR A 232 -9.89 5.34 -22.03
CA THR A 232 -9.16 6.29 -22.87
C THR A 232 -8.33 5.58 -23.92
N SER A 233 -8.18 6.19 -25.08
CA SER A 233 -7.44 5.67 -26.23
C SER A 233 -6.06 6.32 -26.37
N ARG A 234 -5.22 5.74 -27.25
CA ARG A 234 -3.95 6.36 -27.68
C ARG A 234 -4.17 7.75 -28.30
N GLN A 235 -5.27 7.94 -29.04
CA GLN A 235 -5.63 9.25 -29.61
C GLN A 235 -5.89 10.30 -28.53
N ASP A 236 -6.45 9.89 -27.40
CA ASP A 236 -6.67 10.80 -26.27
C ASP A 236 -5.33 11.23 -25.62
N ALA A 237 -4.33 10.35 -25.60
CA ALA A 237 -2.97 10.71 -25.19
C ALA A 237 -2.38 11.79 -26.09
N LEU A 238 -2.44 11.59 -27.41
CA LEU A 238 -1.86 12.53 -28.37
C LEU A 238 -2.53 13.91 -28.31
N ARG A 239 -3.82 14.00 -27.96
CA ARG A 239 -4.53 15.28 -27.76
C ARG A 239 -4.12 16.03 -26.50
N LYS A 240 -3.46 15.37 -25.53
CA LYS A 240 -3.00 16.00 -24.29
C LYS A 240 -1.72 16.84 -24.48
N GLY A 241 -1.14 16.84 -25.66
CA GLY A 241 0.03 17.64 -26.05
C GLY A 241 1.35 16.88 -26.00
N GLU A 242 2.42 17.61 -26.34
CA GLU A 242 3.76 17.09 -26.63
C GLU A 242 4.30 16.12 -25.59
N LYS A 243 4.07 16.40 -24.30
CA LYS A 243 4.51 15.56 -23.19
C LYS A 243 3.96 14.12 -23.28
N TYR A 244 2.69 13.96 -23.66
CA TYR A 244 2.09 12.65 -23.83
C TYR A 244 2.49 12.01 -25.15
N GLN A 245 2.79 12.80 -26.19
CA GLN A 245 3.34 12.31 -27.45
C GLN A 245 4.73 11.70 -27.23
N ILE A 246 5.63 12.41 -26.57
CA ILE A 246 6.96 11.91 -26.22
C ILE A 246 6.87 10.64 -25.37
N LEU A 247 5.98 10.63 -24.36
CA LEU A 247 5.79 9.44 -23.52
C LEU A 247 5.33 8.24 -24.34
N ALA A 248 4.43 8.47 -25.28
CA ALA A 248 3.93 7.46 -26.19
C ALA A 248 5.02 6.89 -27.12
N GLU A 249 5.87 7.76 -27.67
CA GLU A 249 7.02 7.38 -28.52
C GLU A 249 8.06 6.56 -27.72
N LEU A 250 8.34 6.95 -26.45
CA LEU A 250 9.25 6.22 -25.59
C LEU A 250 8.72 4.81 -25.23
N GLU A 251 7.41 4.69 -24.98
CA GLU A 251 6.79 3.39 -24.72
C GLU A 251 6.81 2.50 -25.98
N ASP A 252 6.51 3.03 -27.16
CA ASP A 252 6.58 2.29 -28.41
C ASP A 252 8.01 1.82 -28.75
N ALA A 253 8.99 2.66 -28.47
CA ALA A 253 10.42 2.31 -28.64
C ALA A 253 10.87 1.21 -27.67
N SER A 254 10.33 1.19 -26.44
CA SER A 254 10.67 0.17 -25.43
C SER A 254 9.86 -1.11 -25.55
N CYS A 255 8.67 -1.05 -26.14
CA CYS A 255 7.70 -2.13 -26.24
C CYS A 255 7.01 -2.10 -27.61
N PRO A 256 7.64 -2.61 -28.68
CA PRO A 256 7.11 -2.48 -30.07
C PRO A 256 5.72 -3.08 -30.29
N ASP A 257 5.36 -4.13 -29.56
CA ASP A 257 4.06 -4.81 -29.64
C ASP A 257 3.08 -4.35 -28.55
N LEU A 258 3.31 -3.21 -27.91
CA LEU A 258 2.59 -2.77 -26.70
C LEU A 258 1.06 -2.81 -26.86
N GLU A 259 0.54 -2.31 -27.96
CA GLU A 259 -0.93 -2.27 -28.20
C GLU A 259 -1.55 -3.68 -28.16
N LYS A 260 -0.88 -4.66 -28.73
CA LYS A 260 -1.28 -6.07 -28.72
C LYS A 260 -1.16 -6.68 -27.31
N ASP A 261 -0.14 -6.29 -26.56
CA ASP A 261 0.21 -6.89 -25.27
C ASP A 261 -0.56 -6.28 -24.09
N ILE A 262 -1.03 -5.03 -24.21
CA ILE A 262 -1.81 -4.33 -23.16
C ILE A 262 -2.88 -5.19 -22.51
N PRO A 263 -3.76 -5.92 -23.25
CA PRO A 263 -4.80 -6.72 -22.61
C PRO A 263 -4.22 -7.77 -21.63
N ARG A 264 -3.12 -8.44 -22.01
CA ARG A 264 -2.48 -9.43 -21.13
C ARG A 264 -1.76 -8.77 -19.95
N LEU A 265 -1.04 -7.69 -20.20
CA LEU A 265 -0.37 -6.92 -19.15
C LEU A 265 -1.35 -6.38 -18.10
N ARG A 266 -2.53 -5.91 -18.55
CA ARG A 266 -3.63 -5.51 -17.66
C ARG A 266 -4.13 -6.67 -16.79
N GLY A 267 -4.33 -7.84 -17.40
CA GLY A 267 -4.71 -9.05 -16.66
C GLY A 267 -3.68 -9.43 -15.61
N ASN A 268 -2.40 -9.41 -15.95
CA ASN A 268 -1.32 -9.69 -15.02
C ASN A 268 -1.27 -8.67 -13.88
N TYR A 269 -1.41 -7.38 -14.19
CA TYR A 269 -1.47 -6.32 -13.18
C TYR A 269 -2.63 -6.55 -12.17
N MET A 270 -3.81 -6.89 -12.65
CA MET A 270 -4.95 -7.24 -11.80
C MET A 270 -4.70 -8.51 -10.98
N GLY A 271 -4.07 -9.52 -11.59
CA GLY A 271 -3.65 -10.74 -10.90
C GLY A 271 -2.64 -10.50 -9.78
N MET A 272 -1.67 -9.60 -10.02
CA MET A 272 -0.71 -9.18 -8.97
C MET A 272 -1.42 -8.50 -7.81
N ILE A 273 -2.38 -7.60 -8.06
CA ILE A 273 -3.17 -6.95 -7.00
C ILE A 273 -3.99 -7.98 -6.24
N ARG A 274 -4.59 -8.95 -6.92
CA ARG A 274 -5.34 -10.02 -6.24
C ARG A 274 -4.44 -10.90 -5.38
N LEU A 275 -3.26 -11.25 -5.85
CA LEU A 275 -2.28 -11.97 -5.03
C LEU A 275 -1.93 -11.17 -3.76
N ILE A 276 -1.73 -9.85 -3.88
CA ILE A 276 -1.45 -8.98 -2.74
C ILE A 276 -2.66 -8.94 -1.78
N ASP A 277 -3.88 -8.84 -2.29
CA ASP A 277 -5.10 -8.84 -1.48
C ASP A 277 -5.21 -10.11 -0.61
N ASP A 278 -4.92 -11.28 -1.19
CA ASP A 278 -4.88 -12.54 -0.46
C ASP A 278 -3.75 -12.58 0.61
N GLN A 279 -2.62 -11.92 0.36
CA GLN A 279 -1.54 -11.81 1.36
C GLN A 279 -1.87 -10.80 2.47
N ILE A 280 -2.53 -9.69 2.14
CA ILE A 280 -3.05 -8.74 3.15
C ILE A 280 -4.06 -9.45 4.06
N LYS A 281 -4.93 -10.29 3.48
CA LYS A 281 -5.84 -11.13 4.25
C LYS A 281 -5.09 -11.99 5.26
N ARG A 282 -4.05 -12.71 4.84
CA ARG A 282 -3.25 -13.56 5.73
C ARG A 282 -2.65 -12.76 6.90
N LEU A 283 -2.06 -11.61 6.64
CA LEU A 283 -1.48 -10.75 7.67
C LEU A 283 -2.52 -10.26 8.67
N ILE A 284 -3.66 -9.80 8.18
CA ILE A 284 -4.71 -9.23 9.06
C ILE A 284 -5.43 -10.32 9.85
N GLU A 285 -5.70 -11.49 9.25
CA GLU A 285 -6.26 -12.63 9.97
C GLU A 285 -5.31 -13.13 11.07
N ASP A 286 -4.01 -13.18 10.82
CA ASP A 286 -2.99 -13.48 11.84
C ASP A 286 -3.04 -12.48 13.00
N LEU A 287 -3.14 -11.18 12.71
CA LEU A 287 -3.32 -10.17 13.76
C LEU A 287 -4.62 -10.35 14.57
N LYS A 288 -5.71 -10.76 13.92
CA LYS A 288 -6.99 -11.05 14.60
C LYS A 288 -6.88 -12.28 15.49
N GLU A 289 -6.32 -13.38 15.00
CA GLU A 289 -6.12 -14.62 15.75
C GLU A 289 -5.28 -14.40 17.02
N LYS A 290 -4.29 -13.49 16.95
CA LYS A 290 -3.43 -13.11 18.07
C LYS A 290 -4.03 -12.03 18.99
N GLY A 291 -5.23 -11.52 18.70
CA GLY A 291 -5.88 -10.44 19.46
C GLY A 291 -5.11 -9.11 19.37
N LEU A 292 -4.36 -8.91 18.28
CA LEU A 292 -3.59 -7.69 17.99
C LEU A 292 -4.36 -6.71 17.11
N PHE A 293 -5.36 -7.14 16.34
CA PHE A 293 -6.10 -6.27 15.41
C PHE A 293 -6.67 -5.03 16.10
N GLU A 294 -7.39 -5.20 17.21
CA GLU A 294 -7.98 -4.10 17.98
C GLU A 294 -6.94 -3.23 18.73
N LYS A 295 -5.68 -3.63 18.71
CA LYS A 295 -4.54 -2.92 19.29
C LYS A 295 -3.64 -2.26 18.26
N THR A 296 -3.97 -2.40 16.99
CA THR A 296 -3.11 -2.00 15.87
C THR A 296 -3.84 -1.04 14.93
N ILE A 297 -3.24 0.10 14.66
CA ILE A 297 -3.65 0.97 13.54
C ILE A 297 -3.10 0.34 12.27
N ILE A 298 -4.00 -0.01 11.35
CA ILE A 298 -3.66 -0.59 10.05
C ILE A 298 -3.98 0.42 8.97
N VAL A 299 -3.01 0.71 8.10
CA VAL A 299 -3.18 1.59 6.94
C VAL A 299 -2.78 0.82 5.69
N VAL A 300 -3.72 0.63 4.76
CA VAL A 300 -3.48 0.05 3.44
C VAL A 300 -3.51 1.17 2.42
N LEU A 301 -2.43 1.34 1.64
CA LEU A 301 -2.31 2.41 0.65
C LEU A 301 -1.35 2.01 -0.49
N SER A 302 -1.24 2.89 -1.51
CA SER A 302 -0.20 2.83 -2.54
C SER A 302 0.62 4.11 -2.56
N ASP A 303 1.83 4.05 -3.11
CA ASP A 303 2.65 5.25 -3.33
C ASP A 303 2.19 6.09 -4.53
N HIS A 304 1.70 5.48 -5.61
CA HIS A 304 1.08 6.09 -6.79
C HIS A 304 0.35 5.00 -7.61
N GLY A 305 -0.30 5.40 -8.71
CA GLY A 305 -0.97 4.48 -9.63
C GLY A 305 -0.14 4.13 -10.88
N ASP A 306 -0.84 3.59 -11.90
CA ASP A 306 -0.32 3.09 -13.18
C ASP A 306 -1.30 3.46 -14.31
N TYR A 307 -0.82 3.66 -15.51
CA TYR A 307 -1.72 3.82 -16.66
C TYR A 307 -2.53 2.55 -16.94
N CYS A 308 -1.91 1.38 -16.81
CA CYS A 308 -2.57 0.08 -16.97
C CYS A 308 -3.46 0.02 -18.24
N GLY A 309 -2.92 0.47 -19.37
CA GLY A 309 -3.60 0.51 -20.66
C GLY A 309 -4.35 1.81 -20.98
N GLU A 310 -4.64 2.66 -20.00
CA GLU A 310 -5.22 3.97 -20.27
C GLU A 310 -4.30 4.80 -21.16
N TYR A 311 -4.87 5.52 -22.10
CA TYR A 311 -4.13 6.28 -23.10
C TYR A 311 -3.24 5.42 -24.03
N GLY A 312 -3.45 4.10 -24.08
CA GLY A 312 -2.53 3.18 -24.74
C GLY A 312 -1.15 3.11 -24.10
N LEU A 313 -1.04 3.44 -22.82
CA LEU A 313 0.19 3.50 -22.03
C LEU A 313 0.17 2.48 -20.90
N ILE A 314 1.35 2.12 -20.41
CA ILE A 314 1.58 1.33 -19.20
C ILE A 314 2.51 2.08 -18.26
N ARG A 315 2.73 1.53 -17.07
CA ARG A 315 3.64 2.12 -16.08
C ARG A 315 3.19 3.53 -15.64
N LYS A 316 4.15 4.37 -15.33
CA LYS A 316 3.98 5.78 -14.97
C LYS A 316 4.79 6.67 -15.91
N GLY A 317 4.53 7.93 -15.87
CA GLY A 317 5.28 8.91 -16.65
C GLY A 317 5.11 10.31 -16.10
N ALA A 318 5.41 11.29 -16.90
CA ALA A 318 5.36 12.70 -16.51
C ALA A 318 3.93 13.28 -16.39
N GLY A 319 2.88 12.45 -16.46
CA GLY A 319 1.48 12.86 -16.33
C GLY A 319 0.99 13.00 -14.89
N LEU A 320 -0.12 13.71 -14.72
CA LEU A 320 -0.86 13.84 -13.45
C LEU A 320 -2.30 13.36 -13.62
N SER A 321 -2.50 12.26 -14.39
CA SER A 321 -3.83 11.69 -14.55
C SER A 321 -4.30 11.01 -13.25
N GLU A 322 -5.62 10.92 -13.07
CA GLU A 322 -6.25 10.21 -11.94
C GLU A 322 -5.72 8.78 -11.76
N SER A 323 -5.45 8.08 -12.88
CA SER A 323 -4.87 6.73 -12.85
C SER A 323 -3.48 6.65 -12.20
N LEU A 324 -2.75 7.76 -12.13
CA LEU A 324 -1.43 7.85 -11.52
C LEU A 324 -1.45 8.48 -10.12
N THR A 325 -2.31 9.47 -9.90
CA THR A 325 -2.26 10.30 -8.69
C THR A 325 -3.24 9.86 -7.63
N ARG A 326 -4.40 9.29 -8.00
CA ARG A 326 -5.36 8.75 -7.04
C ARG A 326 -4.95 7.35 -6.61
N ILE A 327 -4.85 7.15 -5.29
CA ILE A 327 -4.38 5.93 -4.67
C ILE A 327 -5.47 5.29 -3.80
N PRO A 328 -5.48 3.96 -3.63
CA PRO A 328 -6.31 3.32 -2.63
C PRO A 328 -5.85 3.74 -1.23
N MET A 329 -6.80 3.96 -0.31
CA MET A 329 -6.49 4.19 1.09
C MET A 329 -7.60 3.64 1.98
N VAL A 330 -7.22 2.72 2.89
CA VAL A 330 -8.10 2.10 3.89
C VAL A 330 -7.42 2.15 5.25
N TRP A 331 -8.18 2.53 6.27
CA TRP A 331 -7.73 2.54 7.67
C TRP A 331 -8.59 1.59 8.47
N ALA A 332 -7.97 0.74 9.29
CA ALA A 332 -8.65 -0.30 10.07
C ALA A 332 -8.00 -0.50 11.45
N GLY A 333 -8.70 -1.25 12.31
CA GLY A 333 -8.18 -1.66 13.61
C GLY A 333 -8.40 -0.64 14.72
N TYR A 334 -7.41 -0.44 15.59
CA TYR A 334 -7.47 0.34 16.81
C TYR A 334 -8.27 1.64 16.72
N GLN A 335 -9.45 1.68 17.39
CA GLN A 335 -10.36 2.82 17.44
C GLN A 335 -10.83 3.38 16.08
N ILE A 336 -10.51 2.73 14.96
CA ILE A 336 -11.02 3.12 13.65
C ILE A 336 -12.47 2.67 13.55
N LYS A 337 -13.38 3.66 13.46
CA LYS A 337 -14.82 3.40 13.40
C LYS A 337 -15.26 3.16 11.96
N LYS A 338 -16.18 2.20 11.80
CA LYS A 338 -16.88 1.97 10.54
C LYS A 338 -17.50 3.27 10.03
N GLN A 339 -17.25 3.58 8.76
CA GLN A 339 -17.88 4.70 8.06
C GLN A 339 -19.04 4.18 7.20
N ALA A 340 -20.16 4.92 7.16
CA ALA A 340 -21.30 4.55 6.33
C ALA A 340 -21.03 4.74 4.82
N LYS A 341 -20.09 5.60 4.48
CA LYS A 341 -19.63 5.91 3.12
C LYS A 341 -18.16 6.33 3.16
N ALA A 342 -17.53 6.42 1.99
CA ALA A 342 -16.17 6.94 1.86
C ALA A 342 -15.99 8.31 2.52
N ILE A 343 -14.81 8.54 3.04
CA ILE A 343 -14.38 9.85 3.52
C ILE A 343 -13.88 10.64 2.32
N ASP A 344 -14.48 11.82 2.07
CA ASP A 344 -14.04 12.72 1.00
C ASP A 344 -12.66 13.30 1.29
N CYS A 345 -11.82 13.32 0.28
CA CYS A 345 -10.56 14.05 0.16
C CYS A 345 -9.53 13.85 1.29
N LEU A 346 -8.49 13.12 0.95
CA LEU A 346 -7.23 13.11 1.71
C LEU A 346 -6.07 13.34 0.74
N LEU A 347 -5.36 14.46 0.89
CA LEU A 347 -4.05 14.60 0.29
C LEU A 347 -3.03 13.87 1.17
N TYR A 348 -2.22 13.03 0.57
CA TYR A 348 -1.23 12.15 1.21
C TYR A 348 -0.24 12.88 2.14
N THR A 349 0.04 14.14 1.86
CA THR A 349 0.68 15.07 2.78
C THR A 349 -0.24 16.25 2.99
N SER A 350 -0.78 16.41 4.20
CA SER A 350 -1.40 17.64 4.59
C SER A 350 -0.29 18.60 5.04
N PRO A 351 -0.07 19.74 4.39
CA PRO A 351 0.87 20.72 4.91
C PRO A 351 0.40 21.15 6.29
N SER A 352 1.26 20.93 7.29
CA SER A 352 1.05 21.54 8.59
C SER A 352 1.09 23.08 8.41
N PRO A 353 0.31 23.85 9.18
CA PRO A 353 0.46 25.31 9.20
C PRO A 353 1.91 25.76 9.44
N ARG A 354 2.73 24.95 10.10
CA ARG A 354 4.17 25.20 10.31
C ARG A 354 5.00 25.07 9.01
N ASP A 355 4.58 24.23 8.06
CA ASP A 355 5.32 24.06 6.80
C ASP A 355 5.19 25.29 5.90
N VAL A 356 4.15 26.10 6.10
CA VAL A 356 3.94 27.37 5.39
C VAL A 356 4.84 28.48 5.98
N GLU A 357 5.17 28.42 7.24
CA GLU A 357 6.05 29.40 7.91
C GLU A 357 7.53 29.17 7.59
N GLU A 358 7.96 27.92 7.45
CA GLU A 358 9.35 27.55 7.09
C GLU A 358 9.67 27.77 5.58
N SER A 359 8.66 27.97 4.73
CA SER A 359 8.83 28.20 3.29
C SER A 359 8.83 29.68 2.89
N ARG A 360 8.78 30.61 3.85
CA ARG A 360 8.93 32.03 3.70
C ARG A 360 10.28 32.45 4.28
#